data_afb5f0c1ea31c737157a4118fbd7f19a
#
_entry.id   afb5f0c1ea31c737157a4118fbd7f19a
#
_cell.length_a   1.000
_cell.length_b   1.000
_cell.length_c   1.000
_cell.angle_alpha   90.00
_cell.angle_beta   90.00
_cell.angle_gamma   90.00
#
_symmetry.space_group_name_H-M   'P 1'
#
loop_
_entity.id
_entity.type
_entity.pdbx_description
1 polymer ?
#
loop_
_entity_poly.entity_id
_entity_poly.type
_entity_poly.pdbx_seq_one_letter_code
_entity_poly.pdbx_strand_id
1 'polypeptide(L)'
;MNLIQTNSLSARQAEQILALLNECQKTQPIHISFPFEDGNCFLLLLDESETLAAIMGMILPPDGSSDEEPVECIAFTRPSLRRRGYFAALLEKACDISGEHDILFPVDPESADTAATMKAIHADRVDQEYQMKWDFDPAAERFDSPMVEKRPLTFTCTSAPEGDVNESVDPDSCWDCFHSADDPDPAVTILTYEFLETPPDPMCSPAAVCMARMQPVPDVPGTFHACFYGFRVHDLCRGLGIGEAAFCLVLNDLIARGCTRIVLHVSSGRCFSRQKPPDT
;
A
#
# COMPACT_ATOMS: atom_id res chain seq x y z
N MET A 1 -11.33 17.96 -27.71
CA MET A 1 -10.92 16.92 -26.75
C MET A 1 -11.60 15.63 -27.12
N ASN A 2 -10.89 14.53 -27.22
CA ASN A 2 -11.42 13.21 -27.52
C ASN A 2 -11.17 12.29 -26.30
N LEU A 3 -12.24 11.75 -25.71
CA LEU A 3 -12.19 10.86 -24.55
C LEU A 3 -12.36 9.42 -25.00
N ILE A 4 -11.43 8.56 -24.63
CA ILE A 4 -11.45 7.12 -24.87
C ILE A 4 -11.62 6.43 -23.52
N GLN A 5 -12.60 5.55 -23.40
CA GLN A 5 -12.80 4.65 -22.27
C GLN A 5 -12.46 3.23 -22.71
N THR A 6 -11.68 2.50 -21.90
CA THR A 6 -11.33 1.10 -22.16
C THR A 6 -11.12 0.35 -20.84
N ASN A 7 -11.38 -0.96 -20.85
CA ASN A 7 -11.15 -1.82 -19.68
C ASN A 7 -9.77 -2.50 -19.71
N SER A 8 -9.02 -2.33 -20.79
CA SER A 8 -7.65 -2.84 -20.92
C SER A 8 -6.83 -1.92 -21.80
N LEU A 9 -5.53 -1.84 -21.54
CA LEU A 9 -4.60 -1.00 -22.26
C LEU A 9 -3.88 -1.81 -23.36
N SER A 10 -3.86 -1.30 -24.57
CA SER A 10 -2.96 -1.81 -25.60
C SER A 10 -1.51 -1.37 -25.31
N ALA A 11 -0.52 -2.10 -25.83
CA ALA A 11 0.90 -1.75 -25.69
C ALA A 11 1.19 -0.29 -26.09
N ARG A 12 0.58 0.20 -27.17
CA ARG A 12 0.72 1.59 -27.62
C ARG A 12 0.18 2.59 -26.60
N GLN A 13 -0.97 2.30 -25.99
CA GLN A 13 -1.55 3.17 -24.95
C GLN A 13 -0.68 3.17 -23.70
N ALA A 14 -0.18 2.01 -23.27
CA ALA A 14 0.76 1.92 -22.14
C ALA A 14 2.04 2.73 -22.38
N GLU A 15 2.63 2.66 -23.58
CA GLU A 15 3.79 3.49 -23.95
C GLU A 15 3.47 5.01 -23.88
N GLN A 16 2.31 5.43 -24.36
CA GLN A 16 1.87 6.83 -24.29
C GLN A 16 1.67 7.29 -22.85
N ILE A 17 1.11 6.44 -21.99
CA ILE A 17 0.94 6.71 -20.56
C ILE A 17 2.31 6.84 -19.88
N LEU A 18 3.22 5.89 -20.10
CA LEU A 18 4.58 5.95 -19.56
C LEU A 18 5.31 7.24 -19.99
N ALA A 19 5.16 7.66 -21.23
CA ALA A 19 5.74 8.92 -21.69
C ALA A 19 5.16 10.13 -20.95
N LEU A 20 3.84 10.16 -20.72
CA LEU A 20 3.18 11.22 -19.95
C LEU A 20 3.63 11.21 -18.47
N LEU A 21 3.71 10.04 -17.83
CA LEU A 21 4.20 9.91 -16.46
C LEU A 21 5.64 10.41 -16.31
N ASN A 22 6.51 10.05 -17.25
CA ASN A 22 7.89 10.54 -17.30
C ASN A 22 7.98 12.07 -17.45
N GLU A 23 7.07 12.69 -18.20
CA GLU A 23 6.99 14.15 -18.27
C GLU A 23 6.53 14.75 -16.94
N CYS A 24 5.57 14.12 -16.26
CA CYS A 24 5.10 14.54 -14.94
C CYS A 24 6.22 14.43 -13.89
N GLN A 25 6.97 13.33 -13.86
CA GLN A 25 8.09 13.14 -12.94
C GLN A 25 9.21 14.18 -13.07
N LYS A 26 9.43 14.70 -14.29
CA LYS A 26 10.41 15.78 -14.53
C LYS A 26 10.01 17.11 -13.89
N THR A 27 8.73 17.31 -13.61
CA THR A 27 8.22 18.57 -13.05
C THR A 27 8.02 18.51 -11.55
N GLN A 28 7.76 17.33 -11.00
CA GLN A 28 7.58 17.09 -9.56
C GLN A 28 7.83 15.61 -9.24
N PRO A 29 8.33 15.27 -8.04
CA PRO A 29 8.37 13.89 -7.59
C PRO A 29 6.97 13.28 -7.63
N ILE A 30 6.88 12.03 -8.07
CA ILE A 30 5.63 11.25 -8.05
C ILE A 30 5.92 9.96 -7.28
N HIS A 31 5.22 9.77 -6.17
CA HIS A 31 5.32 8.59 -5.31
C HIS A 31 4.13 7.65 -5.47
N ILE A 32 3.15 8.03 -6.29
CA ILE A 32 1.95 7.25 -6.58
C ILE A 32 2.14 6.52 -7.91
N SER A 33 1.97 5.21 -7.89
CA SER A 33 2.03 4.37 -9.08
C SER A 33 0.74 4.46 -9.89
N PHE A 34 0.85 4.38 -11.22
CA PHE A 34 -0.34 4.26 -12.07
C PHE A 34 -0.77 2.79 -12.13
N PRO A 35 -2.07 2.47 -12.00
CA PRO A 35 -2.57 1.11 -11.84
C PRO A 35 -2.64 0.38 -13.20
N PHE A 36 -1.48 0.03 -13.77
CA PHE A 36 -1.43 -0.67 -15.07
C PHE A 36 -2.04 -2.06 -15.00
N GLU A 37 -1.86 -2.74 -13.87
CA GLU A 37 -2.25 -4.14 -13.64
C GLU A 37 -3.58 -4.24 -12.89
N ASP A 38 -3.75 -3.42 -11.84
CA ASP A 38 -4.94 -3.44 -10.97
C ASP A 38 -6.13 -2.67 -11.55
N GLY A 39 -5.85 -1.73 -12.47
CA GLY A 39 -6.87 -0.91 -13.11
C GLY A 39 -7.75 -1.73 -14.05
N ASN A 40 -9.06 -1.66 -13.86
CA ASN A 40 -10.07 -2.35 -14.71
C ASN A 40 -10.91 -1.37 -15.55
N CYS A 41 -10.68 -0.06 -15.42
CA CYS A 41 -11.25 0.97 -16.28
C CYS A 41 -10.25 2.12 -16.48
N PHE A 42 -10.03 2.52 -17.72
CA PHE A 42 -9.07 3.58 -18.08
C PHE A 42 -9.74 4.65 -18.94
N LEU A 43 -9.52 5.92 -18.57
CA LEU A 43 -10.01 7.08 -19.30
C LEU A 43 -8.82 7.83 -19.88
N LEU A 44 -8.66 7.80 -21.20
CA LEU A 44 -7.60 8.51 -21.91
C LEU A 44 -8.19 9.74 -22.59
N LEU A 45 -7.68 10.93 -22.29
CA LEU A 45 -8.15 12.18 -22.88
C LEU A 45 -7.08 12.75 -23.81
N LEU A 46 -7.42 12.78 -25.09
CA LEU A 46 -6.55 13.31 -26.14
C LEU A 46 -6.82 14.79 -26.40
N ASP A 47 -5.78 15.54 -26.71
CA ASP A 47 -5.90 16.92 -27.19
C ASP A 47 -6.32 17.00 -28.67
N GLU A 48 -6.34 18.20 -29.22
CA GLU A 48 -6.69 18.45 -30.63
C GLU A 48 -5.68 17.86 -31.64
N SER A 49 -4.48 17.56 -31.18
CA SER A 49 -3.42 16.93 -31.96
C SER A 49 -3.39 15.40 -31.81
N GLU A 50 -4.44 14.80 -31.23
CA GLU A 50 -4.52 13.37 -30.89
C GLU A 50 -3.38 12.88 -29.96
N THR A 51 -2.80 13.78 -29.20
CA THR A 51 -1.78 13.47 -28.20
C THR A 51 -2.43 13.26 -26.83
N LEU A 52 -1.94 12.29 -26.05
CA LEU A 52 -2.45 12.02 -24.72
C LEU A 52 -2.19 13.22 -23.81
N ALA A 53 -3.26 13.90 -23.42
CA ALA A 53 -3.24 15.10 -22.59
C ALA A 53 -3.42 14.78 -21.11
N ALA A 54 -4.28 13.81 -20.79
CA ALA A 54 -4.54 13.36 -19.42
C ALA A 54 -5.01 11.90 -19.44
N ILE A 55 -4.79 11.24 -18.32
CA ILE A 55 -5.17 9.84 -18.07
C ILE A 55 -5.76 9.70 -16.67
N MET A 56 -6.72 8.81 -16.53
CA MET A 56 -7.20 8.30 -15.24
C MET A 56 -7.30 6.80 -15.33
N GLY A 57 -6.64 6.10 -14.41
CA GLY A 57 -6.86 4.68 -14.13
C GLY A 57 -7.83 4.57 -12.96
N MET A 58 -8.78 3.67 -13.06
CA MET A 58 -9.79 3.40 -12.05
C MET A 58 -9.74 1.93 -11.66
N ILE A 59 -9.83 1.67 -10.38
CA ILE A 59 -10.03 0.34 -9.80
C ILE A 59 -11.47 0.32 -9.32
N LEU A 60 -12.33 -0.31 -10.12
CA LEU A 60 -13.75 -0.47 -9.80
C LEU A 60 -13.94 -1.70 -8.93
N PRO A 61 -14.80 -1.63 -7.90
CA PRO A 61 -15.12 -2.79 -7.10
C PRO A 61 -15.73 -3.92 -7.96
N PRO A 62 -15.62 -5.18 -7.52
CA PRO A 62 -16.20 -6.31 -8.25
C PRO A 62 -17.72 -6.18 -8.38
N ASP A 63 -18.30 -6.75 -9.43
CA ASP A 63 -19.75 -6.79 -9.63
C ASP A 63 -20.44 -7.44 -8.42
N GLY A 64 -21.37 -6.71 -7.80
CA GLY A 64 -22.13 -7.17 -6.64
C GLY A 64 -21.48 -6.90 -5.29
N SER A 65 -20.39 -6.14 -5.24
CA SER A 65 -19.86 -5.57 -4.00
C SER A 65 -20.85 -4.58 -3.37
N SER A 66 -20.64 -4.24 -2.10
CA SER A 66 -21.48 -3.27 -1.40
C SER A 66 -21.28 -1.86 -1.96
N ASP A 67 -22.33 -1.02 -1.93
CA ASP A 67 -22.24 0.39 -2.33
C ASP A 67 -21.26 1.20 -1.43
N GLU A 68 -20.79 0.62 -0.32
CA GLU A 68 -19.80 1.21 0.59
C GLU A 68 -18.35 1.03 0.09
N GLU A 69 -18.11 0.14 -0.88
CA GLU A 69 -16.79 -0.10 -1.44
C GLU A 69 -16.43 1.00 -2.44
N PRO A 70 -15.38 1.81 -2.19
CA PRO A 70 -15.09 2.96 -3.04
C PRO A 70 -14.43 2.58 -4.35
N VAL A 71 -14.52 3.48 -5.34
CA VAL A 71 -13.75 3.43 -6.58
C VAL A 71 -12.44 4.19 -6.38
N GLU A 72 -11.30 3.51 -6.54
CA GLU A 72 -10.01 4.19 -6.50
C GLU A 72 -9.65 4.78 -7.87
N CYS A 73 -9.21 6.04 -7.87
CA CYS A 73 -8.88 6.77 -9.08
C CYS A 73 -7.48 7.39 -9.01
N ILE A 74 -6.63 7.09 -9.98
CA ILE A 74 -5.30 7.67 -10.10
C ILE A 74 -5.22 8.43 -11.42
N ALA A 75 -4.99 9.74 -11.36
CA ALA A 75 -5.06 10.62 -12.52
C ALA A 75 -3.80 11.47 -12.72
N PHE A 76 -3.38 11.60 -13.97
CA PHE A 76 -2.27 12.46 -14.36
C PHE A 76 -2.65 13.34 -15.55
N THR A 77 -2.25 14.60 -15.49
CA THR A 77 -2.39 15.56 -16.58
C THR A 77 -1.02 16.07 -17.02
N ARG A 78 -0.77 16.05 -18.31
CA ARG A 78 0.46 16.58 -18.93
C ARG A 78 0.78 17.97 -18.36
N PRO A 79 1.98 18.23 -17.85
CA PRO A 79 2.30 19.47 -17.17
C PRO A 79 1.98 20.73 -17.96
N SER A 80 2.27 20.75 -19.27
CA SER A 80 1.98 21.88 -20.16
C SER A 80 0.49 22.13 -20.43
N LEU A 81 -0.36 21.17 -20.09
CA LEU A 81 -1.81 21.22 -20.32
C LEU A 81 -2.62 21.32 -19.02
N ARG A 82 -1.97 21.43 -17.86
CA ARG A 82 -2.65 21.66 -16.59
C ARG A 82 -3.46 22.94 -16.59
N ARG A 83 -4.48 23.02 -15.74
CA ARG A 83 -5.41 24.19 -15.60
C ARG A 83 -6.23 24.49 -16.85
N ARG A 84 -6.41 23.53 -17.76
CA ARG A 84 -7.21 23.65 -18.98
C ARG A 84 -8.47 22.78 -18.99
N GLY A 85 -8.87 22.25 -17.83
CA GLY A 85 -10.09 21.46 -17.67
C GLY A 85 -9.98 19.97 -18.01
N TYR A 86 -8.80 19.47 -18.35
CA TYR A 86 -8.62 18.05 -18.69
C TYR A 86 -8.97 17.11 -17.53
N PHE A 87 -8.49 17.42 -16.32
CA PHE A 87 -8.84 16.65 -15.13
C PHE A 87 -10.34 16.74 -14.82
N ALA A 88 -10.97 17.89 -14.96
CA ALA A 88 -12.39 18.05 -14.72
C ALA A 88 -13.24 17.17 -15.68
N ALA A 89 -12.83 17.07 -16.95
CA ALA A 89 -13.52 16.20 -17.91
C ALA A 89 -13.34 14.71 -17.58
N LEU A 90 -12.16 14.30 -17.07
CA LEU A 90 -11.95 12.93 -16.58
C LEU A 90 -12.80 12.65 -15.34
N LEU A 91 -12.83 13.57 -14.37
CA LEU A 91 -13.60 13.44 -13.14
C LEU A 91 -15.11 13.34 -13.42
N GLU A 92 -15.65 14.19 -14.30
CA GLU A 92 -17.06 14.12 -14.72
C GLU A 92 -17.39 12.71 -15.24
N LYS A 93 -16.53 12.17 -16.10
CA LYS A 93 -16.74 10.83 -16.63
C LYS A 93 -16.55 9.73 -15.58
N ALA A 94 -15.61 9.89 -14.66
CA ALA A 94 -15.42 8.96 -13.53
C ALA A 94 -16.66 8.94 -12.63
N CYS A 95 -17.25 10.08 -12.30
CA CYS A 95 -18.50 10.16 -11.54
C CYS A 95 -19.67 9.43 -12.26
N ASP A 96 -19.76 9.53 -13.59
CA ASP A 96 -20.77 8.78 -14.35
C ASP A 96 -20.59 7.27 -14.24
N ILE A 97 -19.33 6.80 -14.17
CA ILE A 97 -18.98 5.37 -14.10
C ILE A 97 -19.15 4.83 -12.68
N SER A 98 -18.70 5.59 -11.68
CA SER A 98 -18.75 5.16 -10.27
C SER A 98 -20.17 5.09 -9.71
N GLY A 99 -21.13 5.79 -10.31
CA GLY A 99 -22.53 5.77 -9.86
C GLY A 99 -22.68 6.27 -8.42
N GLU A 100 -23.11 5.37 -7.52
CA GLU A 100 -23.34 5.70 -6.09
C GLU A 100 -22.08 5.47 -5.22
N HIS A 101 -21.02 4.87 -5.78
CA HIS A 101 -19.79 4.63 -5.03
C HIS A 101 -18.98 5.91 -4.81
N ASP A 102 -18.41 6.06 -3.63
CA ASP A 102 -17.43 7.11 -3.35
C ASP A 102 -16.19 6.97 -4.24
N ILE A 103 -15.59 8.10 -4.62
CA ILE A 103 -14.34 8.11 -5.39
C ILE A 103 -13.19 8.49 -4.46
N LEU A 104 -12.19 7.63 -4.36
CA LEU A 104 -10.96 7.88 -3.63
C LEU A 104 -9.82 8.28 -4.58
N PHE A 105 -9.06 9.28 -4.18
CA PHE A 105 -7.83 9.69 -4.85
C PHE A 105 -6.66 9.54 -3.87
N PRO A 106 -5.65 8.70 -4.17
CA PRO A 106 -4.40 8.78 -3.45
C PRO A 106 -3.72 10.12 -3.75
N VAL A 107 -3.30 10.81 -2.70
CA VAL A 107 -2.72 12.15 -2.80
C VAL A 107 -1.33 12.15 -2.16
N ASP A 108 -0.32 12.47 -2.96
CA ASP A 108 1.01 12.74 -2.44
C ASP A 108 1.00 14.05 -1.64
N PRO A 109 1.27 14.03 -0.33
CA PRO A 109 1.25 15.24 0.52
C PRO A 109 2.28 16.27 0.10
N GLU A 110 3.34 15.89 -0.61
CA GLU A 110 4.37 16.81 -1.13
C GLU A 110 3.93 17.50 -2.44
N SER A 111 2.86 17.01 -3.08
CA SER A 111 2.33 17.60 -4.31
C SER A 111 1.36 18.76 -4.03
N ALA A 112 1.87 19.99 -4.05
CA ALA A 112 1.05 21.19 -3.88
C ALA A 112 -0.04 21.32 -4.96
N ASP A 113 0.23 20.90 -6.20
CA ASP A 113 -0.72 20.93 -7.31
C ASP A 113 -1.88 19.96 -7.09
N THR A 114 -1.58 18.74 -6.60
CA THR A 114 -2.61 17.74 -6.27
C THR A 114 -3.46 18.21 -5.09
N ALA A 115 -2.84 18.70 -4.02
CA ALA A 115 -3.55 19.26 -2.88
C ALA A 115 -4.49 20.41 -3.27
N ALA A 116 -4.03 21.33 -4.14
CA ALA A 116 -4.86 22.41 -4.68
C ALA A 116 -6.02 21.90 -5.55
N THR A 117 -5.82 20.81 -6.28
CA THR A 117 -6.84 20.17 -7.10
C THR A 117 -7.92 19.54 -6.22
N MET A 118 -7.54 18.76 -5.18
CA MET A 118 -8.47 18.16 -4.23
C MET A 118 -9.32 19.21 -3.52
N LYS A 119 -8.69 20.30 -3.09
CA LYS A 119 -9.42 21.45 -2.53
C LYS A 119 -10.39 22.08 -3.51
N ALA A 120 -10.04 22.18 -4.80
CA ALA A 120 -10.91 22.78 -5.83
C ALA A 120 -12.13 21.94 -6.17
N ILE A 121 -12.05 20.62 -6.01
CA ILE A 121 -13.19 19.70 -6.18
C ILE A 121 -13.95 19.45 -4.86
N HIS A 122 -13.57 20.10 -3.77
CA HIS A 122 -14.15 19.94 -2.43
C HIS A 122 -14.03 18.51 -1.89
N ALA A 123 -12.96 17.81 -2.23
CA ALA A 123 -12.71 16.47 -1.68
C ALA A 123 -12.34 16.56 -0.19
N ASP A 124 -12.92 15.67 0.61
CA ASP A 124 -12.59 15.47 2.00
C ASP A 124 -11.42 14.49 2.15
N ARG A 125 -10.56 14.70 3.14
CA ARG A 125 -9.52 13.75 3.47
C ARG A 125 -10.09 12.68 4.40
N VAL A 126 -10.17 11.45 3.93
CA VAL A 126 -10.77 10.33 4.67
C VAL A 126 -9.73 9.51 5.43
N ASP A 127 -8.50 9.41 4.92
CA ASP A 127 -7.41 8.70 5.58
C ASP A 127 -6.04 9.32 5.27
N GLN A 128 -5.03 8.89 6.00
CA GLN A 128 -3.64 9.26 5.77
C GLN A 128 -2.74 8.07 6.11
N GLU A 129 -2.01 7.61 5.12
CA GLU A 129 -1.00 6.59 5.28
C GLU A 129 0.39 7.22 5.42
N TYR A 130 1.19 6.61 6.26
CA TYR A 130 2.60 6.96 6.45
C TYR A 130 3.46 5.80 6.01
N GLN A 131 4.34 6.04 5.04
CA GLN A 131 5.42 5.11 4.76
C GLN A 131 6.58 5.43 5.69
N MET A 132 6.90 4.52 6.59
CA MET A 132 8.06 4.61 7.45
C MET A 132 9.17 3.75 6.86
N LYS A 133 10.35 4.36 6.71
CA LYS A 133 11.52 3.71 6.13
C LYS A 133 12.68 3.82 7.09
N TRP A 134 13.34 2.70 7.32
CA TRP A 134 14.52 2.64 8.14
C TRP A 134 15.65 1.91 7.41
N ASP A 135 16.74 2.64 7.19
CA ASP A 135 18.02 2.08 6.70
C ASP A 135 18.94 1.85 7.89
N PHE A 136 19.55 0.69 8.00
CA PHE A 136 20.40 0.31 9.13
C PHE A 136 21.64 -0.49 8.72
N ASP A 137 22.65 -0.50 9.62
CA ASP A 137 23.83 -1.35 9.50
C ASP A 137 23.59 -2.68 10.23
N PRO A 138 23.46 -3.82 9.53
CA PRO A 138 23.22 -5.12 10.16
C PRO A 138 24.30 -5.54 11.16
N ALA A 139 25.52 -5.00 11.06
CA ALA A 139 26.60 -5.31 11.97
C ALA A 139 26.56 -4.54 13.30
N ALA A 140 25.86 -3.39 13.30
CA ALA A 140 25.88 -2.44 14.43
C ALA A 140 24.59 -2.43 15.23
N GLU A 141 23.44 -2.81 14.64
CA GLU A 141 22.14 -2.61 15.26
C GLU A 141 21.53 -3.91 15.79
N ARG A 142 21.00 -3.84 17.01
CA ARG A 142 20.14 -4.82 17.64
C ARG A 142 19.05 -4.10 18.40
N PHE A 143 17.88 -4.71 18.43
CA PHE A 143 16.69 -4.17 19.10
C PHE A 143 16.41 -4.99 20.33
N ASP A 144 16.50 -4.35 21.49
CA ASP A 144 16.16 -4.94 22.78
C ASP A 144 14.89 -4.31 23.32
N SER A 145 13.95 -5.13 23.72
CA SER A 145 12.77 -4.67 24.44
C SER A 145 12.80 -5.21 25.87
N PRO A 146 12.65 -4.37 26.89
CA PRO A 146 12.53 -4.82 28.28
C PRO A 146 11.30 -5.72 28.50
N MET A 147 10.37 -5.73 27.55
CA MET A 147 9.17 -6.59 27.58
C MET A 147 9.51 -8.04 27.22
N VAL A 148 10.55 -8.31 26.45
CA VAL A 148 11.00 -9.68 26.15
C VAL A 148 11.44 -10.40 27.42
N GLU A 149 12.06 -9.70 28.38
CA GLU A 149 12.43 -10.28 29.66
C GLU A 149 11.24 -10.53 30.58
N LYS A 150 10.25 -9.64 30.54
CA LYS A 150 9.05 -9.72 31.43
C LYS A 150 8.01 -10.71 30.94
N ARG A 151 7.90 -10.86 29.60
CA ARG A 151 6.98 -11.78 28.94
C ARG A 151 7.74 -12.45 27.79
N PRO A 152 8.40 -13.57 28.09
CA PRO A 152 9.18 -14.26 27.07
C PRO A 152 8.26 -14.75 25.96
N LEU A 153 8.56 -14.29 24.74
CA LEU A 153 7.89 -14.72 23.51
C LEU A 153 8.81 -15.71 22.78
N THR A 154 8.20 -16.75 22.31
CA THR A 154 8.79 -17.59 21.26
C THR A 154 8.09 -17.31 19.95
N PHE A 155 8.77 -17.47 18.82
CA PHE A 155 8.10 -17.33 17.54
C PHE A 155 8.47 -18.48 16.61
N THR A 156 7.55 -18.81 15.72
CA THR A 156 7.81 -19.62 14.54
C THR A 156 7.85 -18.70 13.33
N CYS A 157 8.75 -18.97 12.40
CA CYS A 157 8.83 -18.26 11.14
C CYS A 157 8.78 -19.28 10.01
N THR A 158 7.74 -19.19 9.19
CA THR A 158 7.64 -19.95 7.94
C THR A 158 8.05 -19.05 6.78
N SER A 159 8.65 -19.63 5.75
CA SER A 159 9.05 -18.90 4.56
C SER A 159 8.49 -19.59 3.33
N ALA A 160 7.94 -18.81 2.41
CA ALA A 160 7.45 -19.28 1.12
C ALA A 160 7.85 -18.30 0.02
N PRO A 161 8.06 -18.76 -1.23
CA PRO A 161 8.15 -17.86 -2.37
C PRO A 161 6.87 -17.02 -2.51
N GLU A 162 6.98 -15.83 -3.09
CA GLU A 162 5.80 -15.05 -3.46
C GLU A 162 4.93 -15.89 -4.43
N GLY A 163 3.62 -15.95 -4.20
CA GLY A 163 2.68 -16.78 -4.95
C GLY A 163 2.32 -18.13 -4.31
N ASP A 164 3.12 -18.65 -3.39
CA ASP A 164 2.81 -19.89 -2.64
C ASP A 164 2.13 -19.61 -1.27
N VAL A 165 1.94 -18.34 -0.94
CA VAL A 165 1.33 -17.93 0.34
C VAL A 165 -0.18 -18.11 0.26
N ASN A 166 -0.71 -18.97 1.13
CA ASN A 166 -2.15 -19.19 1.22
C ASN A 166 -2.82 -17.93 1.80
N GLU A 167 -3.69 -17.30 1.04
CA GLU A 167 -4.32 -15.99 1.29
C GLU A 167 -5.30 -15.94 2.48
N SER A 168 -5.12 -16.78 3.50
CA SER A 168 -5.97 -16.75 4.69
C SER A 168 -5.67 -15.58 5.66
N VAL A 169 -4.88 -14.62 5.24
CA VAL A 169 -4.56 -13.42 6.02
C VAL A 169 -5.51 -12.31 5.61
N ASP A 170 -6.17 -11.75 6.61
CA ASP A 170 -7.13 -10.67 6.63
C ASP A 170 -7.10 -9.71 5.42
N PRO A 171 -8.20 -9.60 4.64
CA PRO A 171 -8.30 -8.66 3.53
C PRO A 171 -8.15 -7.18 3.91
N ASP A 172 -8.22 -6.86 5.20
CA ASP A 172 -8.00 -5.52 5.75
C ASP A 172 -6.52 -5.14 5.95
N SER A 173 -5.57 -6.02 5.67
CA SER A 173 -4.17 -5.65 5.66
C SER A 173 -3.84 -4.94 4.34
N CYS A 174 -3.06 -3.87 4.40
CA CYS A 174 -2.62 -3.07 3.25
C CYS A 174 -1.79 -3.90 2.25
N TRP A 175 -2.48 -4.79 1.52
CA TRP A 175 -1.89 -5.70 0.52
C TRP A 175 -1.54 -4.98 -0.78
N ASP A 176 -2.28 -3.92 -1.10
CA ASP A 176 -2.31 -3.30 -2.43
C ASP A 176 -1.01 -2.58 -2.83
N CYS A 177 -0.09 -2.39 -1.90
CA CYS A 177 1.14 -1.67 -2.20
C CYS A 177 2.25 -2.52 -2.86
N PHE A 178 2.12 -3.87 -2.90
CA PHE A 178 3.30 -4.71 -3.19
C PHE A 178 3.04 -6.01 -3.98
N HIS A 179 1.83 -6.30 -4.39
CA HIS A 179 1.55 -7.52 -5.15
C HIS A 179 1.10 -7.20 -6.57
N SER A 180 1.89 -7.62 -7.53
CA SER A 180 1.36 -8.09 -8.81
C SER A 180 0.87 -9.52 -8.55
N ALA A 181 -0.43 -9.70 -8.33
CA ALA A 181 -1.01 -11.02 -8.13
C ALA A 181 -0.81 -11.94 -9.35
N ASP A 182 -0.54 -11.34 -10.50
CA ASP A 182 -0.46 -12.02 -11.80
C ASP A 182 0.96 -12.45 -12.20
N ASP A 183 2.02 -11.92 -11.56
CA ASP A 183 3.42 -12.30 -11.87
C ASP A 183 4.30 -12.26 -10.61
N PRO A 184 4.18 -13.25 -9.71
CA PRO A 184 4.97 -13.31 -8.49
C PRO A 184 6.45 -13.43 -8.79
N ASP A 185 7.29 -12.56 -8.22
CA ASP A 185 8.73 -12.64 -8.36
C ASP A 185 9.29 -13.81 -7.53
N PRO A 186 9.81 -14.88 -8.17
CA PRO A 186 10.34 -16.04 -7.45
C PRO A 186 11.56 -15.73 -6.58
N ALA A 187 12.20 -14.58 -6.78
CA ALA A 187 13.30 -14.11 -5.92
C ALA A 187 12.79 -13.48 -4.62
N VAL A 188 11.51 -13.15 -4.54
CA VAL A 188 10.88 -12.58 -3.35
C VAL A 188 10.45 -13.68 -2.41
N THR A 189 10.75 -13.51 -1.13
CA THR A 189 10.36 -14.44 -0.07
C THR A 189 9.41 -13.77 0.90
N ILE A 190 8.28 -14.41 1.16
CA ILE A 190 7.34 -14.02 2.22
C ILE A 190 7.68 -14.79 3.49
N LEU A 191 7.87 -14.05 4.57
CA LEU A 191 8.06 -14.58 5.91
C LEU A 191 6.79 -14.36 6.72
N THR A 192 6.26 -15.42 7.31
CA THR A 192 5.11 -15.34 8.23
C THR A 192 5.58 -15.68 9.63
N TYR A 193 5.33 -14.78 10.58
CA TYR A 193 5.70 -14.91 11.98
C TYR A 193 4.47 -15.12 12.85
N GLU A 194 4.52 -16.13 13.71
CA GLU A 194 3.54 -16.39 14.77
C GLU A 194 4.23 -16.36 16.12
N PHE A 195 3.71 -15.56 17.05
CA PHE A 195 4.28 -15.38 18.38
C PHE A 195 3.43 -16.06 19.44
N LEU A 196 4.09 -16.79 20.33
CA LEU A 196 3.47 -17.49 21.44
C LEU A 196 4.08 -16.99 22.76
N GLU A 197 3.25 -16.73 23.76
CA GLU A 197 3.73 -16.51 25.14
C GLU A 197 4.31 -17.80 25.71
N THR A 198 5.24 -17.66 26.65
CA THR A 198 5.83 -18.81 27.36
C THR A 198 5.60 -18.66 28.86
N PRO A 199 4.72 -19.51 29.49
CA PRO A 199 3.97 -20.62 28.88
C PRO A 199 2.84 -20.12 27.95
N PRO A 200 2.43 -20.91 26.95
CA PRO A 200 1.36 -20.51 26.03
C PRO A 200 0.04 -20.36 26.76
N ASP A 201 -0.64 -19.24 26.47
CA ASP A 201 -2.05 -19.06 26.88
C ASP A 201 -2.97 -19.57 25.77
N PRO A 202 -3.77 -20.62 26.01
CA PRO A 202 -4.68 -21.16 24.99
C PRO A 202 -5.73 -20.14 24.49
N MET A 203 -6.02 -19.11 25.28
CA MET A 203 -6.99 -18.06 24.92
C MET A 203 -6.37 -16.97 24.05
N CYS A 204 -5.03 -16.93 23.96
CA CYS A 204 -4.26 -15.90 23.24
C CYS A 204 -3.23 -16.55 22.29
N SER A 205 -3.58 -17.61 21.60
CA SER A 205 -2.65 -18.33 20.70
C SER A 205 -3.11 -18.23 19.25
N PRO A 206 -2.32 -17.59 18.37
CA PRO A 206 -1.06 -16.85 18.63
C PRO A 206 -1.31 -15.50 19.33
N ALA A 207 -0.35 -15.08 20.16
CA ALA A 207 -0.41 -13.79 20.86
C ALA A 207 -0.20 -12.60 19.91
N ALA A 208 0.60 -12.79 18.86
CA ALA A 208 0.75 -11.85 17.75
C ALA A 208 1.11 -12.59 16.46
N VAL A 209 0.82 -11.96 15.34
CA VAL A 209 1.20 -12.42 13.99
C VAL A 209 1.70 -11.24 13.18
N CYS A 210 2.58 -11.50 12.21
CA CYS A 210 2.96 -10.51 11.21
C CYS A 210 3.60 -11.19 10.00
N MET A 211 3.78 -10.40 8.95
CA MET A 211 4.42 -10.85 7.72
C MET A 211 5.52 -9.87 7.32
N ALA A 212 6.51 -10.38 6.61
CA ALA A 212 7.54 -9.57 5.97
C ALA A 212 7.82 -10.10 4.56
N ARG A 213 7.74 -9.23 3.58
CA ARG A 213 8.13 -9.49 2.20
C ARG A 213 9.59 -9.09 2.03
N MET A 214 10.45 -10.06 1.78
CA MET A 214 11.88 -9.83 1.55
C MET A 214 12.20 -9.84 0.08
N GLN A 215 12.78 -8.76 -0.40
CA GLN A 215 13.23 -8.61 -1.79
C GLN A 215 14.75 -8.51 -1.83
N PRO A 216 15.46 -9.29 -2.67
CA PRO A 216 16.90 -9.17 -2.82
C PRO A 216 17.28 -7.81 -3.40
N VAL A 217 18.39 -7.26 -2.92
CA VAL A 217 18.93 -6.02 -3.48
C VAL A 217 19.72 -6.39 -4.75
N PRO A 218 19.39 -5.80 -5.92
CA PRO A 218 20.12 -6.06 -7.15
C PRO A 218 21.61 -5.82 -6.97
N ASP A 219 22.43 -6.73 -7.53
CA ASP A 219 23.91 -6.64 -7.55
C ASP A 219 24.60 -6.69 -6.18
N VAL A 220 23.87 -6.95 -5.07
CA VAL A 220 24.44 -7.08 -3.72
C VAL A 220 24.01 -8.41 -3.09
N PRO A 221 24.74 -9.51 -3.34
CA PRO A 221 24.38 -10.84 -2.86
C PRO A 221 24.23 -10.89 -1.33
N GLY A 222 23.19 -11.58 -0.87
CA GLY A 222 22.92 -11.77 0.57
C GLY A 222 22.36 -10.54 1.28
N THR A 223 22.00 -9.50 0.54
CA THR A 223 21.41 -8.27 1.07
C THR A 223 19.97 -8.17 0.61
N PHE A 224 19.08 -7.77 1.53
CA PHE A 224 17.65 -7.70 1.30
C PHE A 224 17.05 -6.37 1.77
N HIS A 225 15.97 -5.96 1.11
CA HIS A 225 15.03 -4.99 1.66
C HIS A 225 13.79 -5.74 2.12
N ALA A 226 13.19 -5.34 3.22
CA ALA A 226 11.96 -5.95 3.73
C ALA A 226 10.83 -4.94 3.80
N CYS A 227 9.64 -5.35 3.39
CA CYS A 227 8.40 -4.67 3.73
C CYS A 227 7.70 -5.45 4.83
N PHE A 228 7.40 -4.78 5.94
CA PHE A 228 6.75 -5.36 7.11
C PHE A 228 5.27 -4.98 7.10
N TYR A 229 4.38 -5.97 7.23
CA TYR A 229 2.93 -5.76 7.13
C TYR A 229 2.12 -6.82 7.91
N GLY A 230 0.80 -6.66 7.96
CA GLY A 230 -0.10 -7.62 8.60
C GLY A 230 0.16 -7.81 10.10
N PHE A 231 0.71 -6.81 10.78
CA PHE A 231 1.03 -6.91 12.20
C PHE A 231 -0.21 -6.80 13.06
N ARG A 232 -0.54 -7.89 13.74
CA ARG A 232 -1.69 -7.98 14.63
C ARG A 232 -1.29 -8.57 15.98
N VAL A 233 -1.74 -7.93 17.05
CA VAL A 233 -1.67 -8.46 18.41
C VAL A 233 -3.06 -8.88 18.82
N HIS A 234 -3.18 -10.10 19.36
CA HIS A 234 -4.44 -10.64 19.87
C HIS A 234 -5.07 -9.68 20.90
N ASP A 235 -6.38 -9.48 20.84
CA ASP A 235 -7.06 -8.45 21.64
C ASP A 235 -6.80 -8.58 23.14
N LEU A 236 -6.82 -9.79 23.68
CA LEU A 236 -6.52 -10.04 25.11
C LEU A 236 -5.05 -9.78 25.47
N CYS A 237 -4.16 -9.70 24.48
CA CYS A 237 -2.73 -9.47 24.65
C CYS A 237 -2.34 -8.00 24.42
N ARG A 238 -3.28 -7.13 24.02
CA ARG A 238 -3.02 -5.70 23.81
C ARG A 238 -2.74 -4.96 25.13
N GLY A 239 -1.93 -3.91 25.05
CA GLY A 239 -1.53 -3.11 26.21
C GLY A 239 -0.53 -3.80 27.15
N LEU A 240 -0.13 -5.04 26.87
CA LEU A 240 0.78 -5.83 27.69
C LEU A 240 2.26 -5.77 27.23
N GLY A 241 2.56 -4.97 26.19
CA GLY A 241 3.89 -4.82 25.60
C GLY A 241 4.29 -5.93 24.62
N ILE A 242 3.38 -6.88 24.34
CA ILE A 242 3.63 -8.01 23.44
C ILE A 242 3.94 -7.51 22.00
N GLY A 243 3.23 -6.47 21.54
CA GLY A 243 3.50 -5.89 20.22
C GLY A 243 4.92 -5.33 20.08
N GLU A 244 5.42 -4.63 21.09
CA GLU A 244 6.80 -4.12 21.11
C GLU A 244 7.82 -5.26 21.10
N ALA A 245 7.61 -6.27 21.95
CA ALA A 245 8.49 -7.42 22.03
C ALA A 245 8.52 -8.21 20.70
N ALA A 246 7.36 -8.50 20.12
CA ALA A 246 7.25 -9.19 18.84
C ALA A 246 7.93 -8.41 17.71
N PHE A 247 7.71 -7.10 17.65
CA PHE A 247 8.34 -6.24 16.65
C PHE A 247 9.86 -6.25 16.75
N CYS A 248 10.43 -6.13 17.96
CA CYS A 248 11.88 -6.23 18.17
C CYS A 248 12.46 -7.58 17.72
N LEU A 249 11.73 -8.68 17.99
CA LEU A 249 12.17 -10.02 17.57
C LEU A 249 12.19 -10.15 16.04
N VAL A 250 11.17 -9.64 15.34
CA VAL A 250 11.13 -9.63 13.87
C VAL A 250 12.27 -8.79 13.31
N LEU A 251 12.49 -7.59 13.83
CA LEU A 251 13.58 -6.74 13.36
C LEU A 251 14.92 -7.44 13.47
N ASN A 252 15.19 -8.11 14.61
CA ASN A 252 16.42 -8.85 14.81
C ASN A 252 16.56 -10.07 13.86
N ASP A 253 15.47 -10.77 13.58
CA ASP A 253 15.47 -11.89 12.63
C ASP A 253 15.72 -11.40 11.18
N LEU A 254 15.05 -10.30 10.77
CA LEU A 254 15.27 -9.70 9.45
C LEU A 254 16.72 -9.22 9.27
N ILE A 255 17.29 -8.59 10.30
CA ILE A 255 18.72 -8.21 10.31
C ILE A 255 19.63 -9.43 10.17
N ALA A 256 19.36 -10.50 10.93
CA ALA A 256 20.12 -11.73 10.87
C ALA A 256 20.05 -12.41 9.49
N ARG A 257 18.99 -12.18 8.74
CA ARG A 257 18.81 -12.64 7.34
C ARG A 257 19.46 -11.74 6.31
N GLY A 258 20.08 -10.62 6.71
CA GLY A 258 20.79 -9.71 5.81
C GLY A 258 19.94 -8.54 5.30
N CYS A 259 18.83 -8.22 5.95
CA CYS A 259 18.10 -7.00 5.64
C CYS A 259 18.90 -5.76 6.05
N THR A 260 18.93 -4.76 5.17
CA THR A 260 19.58 -3.45 5.39
C THR A 260 18.57 -2.30 5.36
N ARG A 261 17.33 -2.60 4.96
CA ARG A 261 16.22 -1.64 4.91
C ARG A 261 14.93 -2.33 5.28
N ILE A 262 14.14 -1.67 6.13
CA ILE A 262 12.78 -2.07 6.43
C ILE A 262 11.85 -0.91 6.08
N VAL A 263 10.75 -1.25 5.43
CA VAL A 263 9.65 -0.34 5.10
C VAL A 263 8.39 -0.86 5.76
N LEU A 264 7.59 0.03 6.31
CA LEU A 264 6.25 -0.30 6.80
C LEU A 264 5.27 0.82 6.46
N HIS A 265 4.03 0.46 6.28
CA HIS A 265 2.92 1.39 6.03
C HIS A 265 2.01 1.41 7.25
N VAL A 266 1.60 2.61 7.67
CA VAL A 266 0.72 2.82 8.82
C VAL A 266 -0.39 3.79 8.43
N SER A 267 -1.64 3.34 8.51
CA SER A 267 -2.81 4.20 8.35
C SER A 267 -3.10 4.97 9.64
N SER A 268 -3.38 6.26 9.53
CA SER A 268 -3.75 7.10 10.68
C SER A 268 -5.14 6.77 11.23
N GLY A 269 -6.02 6.21 10.41
CA GLY A 269 -7.40 5.88 10.78
C GLY A 269 -7.51 4.70 11.75
N ARG A 270 -6.54 3.80 11.76
CA ARG A 270 -6.54 2.60 12.62
C ARG A 270 -5.81 2.76 13.96
N CYS A 271 -5.07 3.83 14.19
CA CYS A 271 -4.33 4.05 15.44
C CYS A 271 -5.19 4.35 16.66
N PHE A 272 -6.47 4.68 16.51
CA PHE A 272 -7.37 5.03 17.61
C PHE A 272 -8.77 4.44 17.43
N SER A 273 -8.94 3.15 17.67
CA SER A 273 -10.26 2.67 18.09
C SER A 273 -10.50 3.17 19.52
N ARG A 274 -11.03 4.37 19.69
CA ARG A 274 -11.68 4.76 20.92
C ARG A 274 -12.87 3.81 21.10
N GLN A 275 -12.76 2.88 22.03
CA GLN A 275 -13.94 2.22 22.56
C GLN A 275 -14.89 3.33 23.01
N LYS A 276 -16.06 3.42 22.38
CA LYS A 276 -17.17 4.24 22.85
C LYS A 276 -17.45 3.80 24.28
N PRO A 277 -17.46 4.71 25.28
CA PRO A 277 -17.86 4.30 26.62
C PRO A 277 -19.26 3.70 26.56
N PRO A 278 -19.55 2.67 27.37
CA PRO A 278 -20.89 2.10 27.41
C PRO A 278 -21.89 3.21 27.79
N ASP A 279 -22.96 3.29 27.01
CA ASP A 279 -24.07 4.21 27.28
C ASP A 279 -24.62 3.93 28.69
N THR A 280 -24.52 4.92 29.59
CA THR A 280 -25.13 4.93 30.92
C THR A 280 -26.60 5.29 30.84
#